data_86f22f31889fd8d84bd2beb1039f8d8e
#
_entry.id   86f22f31889fd8d84bd2beb1039f8d8e
#
_cell.length_a   1.000
_cell.length_b   1.000
_cell.length_c   1.000
_cell.angle_alpha   90.00
_cell.angle_beta   90.00
_cell.angle_gamma   90.00
#
_symmetry.space_group_name_H-M   'P 1'
#
loop_
_entity.id
_entity.type
_entity.pdbx_description
1 polymer ?
#
loop_
_entity_poly.entity_id
_entity_poly.type
_entity_poly.pdbx_seq_one_letter_code
_entity_poly.pdbx_strand_id
1 'polypeptide(L)'
;MYEISTSLYREVGERLIETIGTREFFSGSIHLTHGDVDCQLTCTLIIERGERASEGHCFRPITALIPIWWEFHTYIDDEEKMNDFSFGELTALSL
;
A
#
# COMPACT_ATOMS: atom_id res chain seq x y z
N MET A 1 13.22 -9.71 -14.09
CA MET A 1 12.50 -8.80 -13.18
C MET A 1 11.19 -9.44 -12.75
N TYR A 2 10.89 -9.38 -11.46
CA TYR A 2 9.62 -9.89 -10.96
C TYR A 2 8.48 -8.91 -11.29
N GLU A 3 7.47 -9.40 -11.99
CA GLU A 3 6.33 -8.58 -12.39
C GLU A 3 5.26 -8.60 -11.30
N ILE A 4 4.84 -7.42 -10.87
CA ILE A 4 3.82 -7.29 -9.84
C ILE A 4 2.45 -7.48 -10.47
N SER A 5 1.73 -8.52 -10.03
CA SER A 5 0.39 -8.81 -10.54
C SER A 5 -0.64 -7.86 -9.93
N THR A 6 -1.79 -7.73 -10.60
CA THR A 6 -2.92 -6.99 -10.06
C THR A 6 -3.35 -7.54 -8.71
N SER A 7 -3.31 -8.85 -8.55
CA SER A 7 -3.65 -9.53 -7.30
C SER A 7 -2.72 -9.11 -6.16
N LEU A 8 -1.42 -9.03 -6.45
CA LEU A 8 -0.45 -8.58 -5.43
C LEU A 8 -0.65 -7.12 -5.08
N TYR A 9 -0.88 -6.25 -6.07
CA TYR A 9 -1.19 -4.85 -5.81
C TYR A 9 -2.40 -4.71 -4.87
N ARG A 10 -3.44 -5.49 -5.10
CA ARG A 10 -4.64 -5.45 -4.24
C ARG A 10 -4.35 -5.88 -2.82
N GLU A 11 -3.57 -6.95 -2.65
CA GLU A 11 -3.17 -7.40 -1.31
C GLU A 11 -2.35 -6.35 -0.57
N VAL A 12 -1.38 -5.75 -1.26
CA VAL A 12 -0.55 -4.69 -0.68
C VAL A 12 -1.42 -3.50 -0.29
N GLY A 13 -2.31 -3.09 -1.18
CA GLY A 13 -3.21 -1.97 -0.94
C GLY A 13 -4.14 -2.20 0.25
N GLU A 14 -4.75 -3.37 0.32
CA GLU A 14 -5.61 -3.72 1.44
C GLU A 14 -4.85 -3.71 2.76
N ARG A 15 -3.66 -4.31 2.79
CA ARG A 15 -2.84 -4.34 3.99
C ARG A 15 -2.40 -2.94 4.40
N LEU A 16 -2.04 -2.11 3.44
CA LEU A 16 -1.62 -0.74 3.69
C LEU A 16 -2.76 0.08 4.29
N ILE A 17 -3.93 0.04 3.67
CA ILE A 17 -5.11 0.77 4.13
C ILE A 17 -5.52 0.33 5.54
N GLU A 18 -5.49 -0.96 5.80
CA GLU A 18 -5.77 -1.54 7.11
C GLU A 18 -4.78 -1.02 8.17
N THR A 19 -3.51 -0.98 7.81
CA THR A 19 -2.45 -0.51 8.71
C THR A 19 -2.55 0.98 8.99
N ILE A 20 -2.91 1.77 7.99
CA ILE A 20 -3.10 3.22 8.13
C ILE A 20 -4.26 3.52 9.08
N GLY A 21 -5.35 2.77 8.97
CA GLY A 21 -6.52 2.97 9.82
C GLY A 21 -7.10 4.37 9.67
N THR A 22 -7.18 5.12 10.77
CA THR A 22 -7.75 6.46 10.78
C THR A 22 -6.71 7.58 10.70
N ARG A 23 -5.45 7.24 10.51
CA ARG A 23 -4.35 8.22 10.49
C ARG A 23 -4.41 9.10 9.25
N GLU A 24 -3.84 10.30 9.37
CA GLU A 24 -3.67 11.23 8.25
C GLU A 24 -2.24 11.25 7.74
N PHE A 25 -1.34 10.58 8.46
CA PHE A 25 0.07 10.46 8.12
C PHE A 25 0.53 9.05 8.49
N PHE A 26 1.33 8.43 7.63
CA PHE A 26 1.87 7.11 7.90
C PHE A 26 3.35 7.06 7.52
N SER A 27 4.15 6.49 8.41
CA SER A 27 5.55 6.18 8.12
C SER A 27 5.86 4.83 8.73
N GLY A 28 6.22 3.87 7.91
CA GLY A 28 6.52 2.52 8.40
C GLY A 28 6.59 1.51 7.29
N SER A 29 6.58 0.24 7.69
CA SER A 29 6.71 -0.90 6.77
C SER A 29 5.57 -1.87 6.96
N ILE A 30 5.17 -2.49 5.85
CA ILE A 30 4.27 -3.64 5.89
C ILE A 30 4.97 -4.82 5.21
N HIS A 31 4.68 -6.01 5.72
CA HIS A 31 5.21 -7.26 5.17
C HIS A 31 4.05 -8.16 4.80
N LEU A 32 4.19 -8.84 3.68
CA LEU A 32 3.24 -9.87 3.31
C LEU A 32 3.91 -10.94 2.44
N THR A 33 3.30 -12.11 2.41
CA THR A 33 3.75 -13.19 1.54
C THR A 33 2.67 -13.46 0.52
N HIS A 34 3.05 -13.47 -0.76
CA HIS A 34 2.15 -13.75 -1.87
C HIS A 34 2.71 -14.92 -2.65
N GLY A 35 2.10 -16.11 -2.46
CA GLY A 35 2.67 -17.33 -3.01
C GLY A 35 4.03 -17.65 -2.38
N ASP A 36 5.06 -17.72 -3.19
CA ASP A 36 6.44 -17.97 -2.76
C ASP A 36 7.27 -16.68 -2.66
N VAL A 37 6.63 -15.53 -2.77
CA VAL A 37 7.31 -14.23 -2.77
C VAL A 37 7.03 -13.50 -1.47
N ASP A 38 8.10 -13.10 -0.77
CA ASP A 38 8.00 -12.24 0.39
C ASP A 38 8.14 -10.79 -0.05
N CYS A 39 7.23 -9.94 0.39
CA CYS A 39 7.17 -8.54 -0.01
C CYS A 39 7.25 -7.63 1.19
N GLN A 40 7.94 -6.50 1.00
CA GLN A 40 8.04 -5.46 2.02
C GLN A 40 7.85 -4.10 1.36
N LEU A 41 6.84 -3.37 1.81
CA LEU A 41 6.64 -1.98 1.43
C LEU A 41 7.00 -1.09 2.60
N THR A 42 7.97 -0.19 2.40
CA THR A 42 8.32 0.84 3.37
C THR A 42 8.01 2.17 2.74
N CYS A 43 7.26 3.02 3.45
CA CYS A 43 6.85 4.29 2.85
C CYS A 43 6.53 5.33 3.92
N THR A 44 6.54 6.58 3.47
CA THR A 44 6.07 7.74 4.23
C THR A 44 5.02 8.41 3.37
N LEU A 45 3.80 8.52 3.89
CA LEU A 45 2.64 8.97 3.13
C LEU A 45 1.90 10.07 3.87
N ILE A 46 1.30 10.97 3.08
CA ILE A 46 0.24 11.85 3.54
C ILE A 46 -1.07 11.26 3.02
N ILE A 47 -2.06 11.14 3.88
CA ILE A 47 -3.34 10.53 3.53
C ILE A 47 -4.38 11.65 3.41
N GLU A 48 -4.94 11.79 2.21
CA GLU A 48 -6.06 12.70 2.00
C GLU A 48 -7.37 11.95 2.16
N ARG A 49 -8.32 12.59 2.83
CA ARG A 49 -9.63 12.00 3.07
C ARG A 49 -10.72 12.92 2.57
N GLY A 50 -11.80 12.31 2.10
CA GLY A 50 -13.00 13.03 1.71
C GLY A 50 -13.80 13.47 2.92
N GLU A 51 -14.93 14.13 2.65
CA GLU A 51 -15.86 14.53 3.70
C GLU A 51 -16.59 13.30 4.25
N ARG A 52 -17.16 13.45 5.44
CA ARG A 52 -17.99 12.41 6.04
C ARG A 52 -19.15 12.11 5.12
N ALA A 53 -19.36 10.83 4.84
CA ALA A 53 -20.36 10.38 3.89
C ALA A 53 -21.79 10.60 4.41
N SER A 54 -22.02 10.58 5.72
CA SER A 54 -23.35 10.74 6.29
C SER A 54 -23.29 11.11 7.75
N GLU A 55 -24.41 11.56 8.27
CA GLU A 55 -24.54 11.93 9.68
C GLU A 55 -24.25 10.74 10.59
N GLY A 56 -23.54 11.02 11.67
CA GLY A 56 -23.24 10.02 12.68
C GLY A 56 -22.07 9.12 12.38
N HIS A 57 -21.50 9.18 11.19
CA HIS A 57 -20.33 8.39 10.84
C HIS A 57 -19.04 9.18 11.08
N CYS A 58 -18.11 8.57 11.83
CA CYS A 58 -16.78 9.13 12.03
C CYS A 58 -15.84 8.77 10.88
N PHE A 59 -16.26 7.88 9.99
CA PHE A 59 -15.46 7.39 8.90
C PHE A 59 -15.38 8.41 7.76
N ARG A 60 -14.17 8.68 7.32
CA ARG A 60 -13.88 9.52 6.16
C ARG A 60 -13.12 8.67 5.15
N PRO A 61 -13.65 8.51 3.93
CA PRO A 61 -12.98 7.67 2.94
C PRO A 61 -11.64 8.27 2.53
N ILE A 62 -10.67 7.40 2.29
CA ILE A 62 -9.38 7.81 1.74
C ILE A 62 -9.59 8.16 0.28
N THR A 63 -9.22 9.37 -0.11
CA THR A 63 -9.33 9.84 -1.50
C THR A 63 -7.98 9.84 -2.21
N ALA A 64 -6.88 9.97 -1.47
CA ALA A 64 -5.56 9.91 -2.06
C ALA A 64 -4.52 9.47 -1.04
N LEU A 65 -3.51 8.76 -1.52
CA LEU A 65 -2.30 8.44 -0.77
C LEU A 65 -1.15 9.13 -1.49
N ILE A 66 -0.53 10.10 -0.82
CA ILE A 66 0.53 10.92 -1.41
C ILE A 66 1.87 10.45 -0.86
N PRO A 67 2.67 9.74 -1.66
CA PRO A 67 3.96 9.25 -1.17
C PRO A 67 4.98 10.38 -1.13
N ILE A 68 5.60 10.56 0.03
CA ILE A 68 6.77 11.41 0.17
C ILE A 68 8.00 10.59 -0.23
N TRP A 69 7.97 9.32 0.14
CA TRP A 69 9.04 8.38 -0.14
C TRP A 69 8.50 6.95 -0.02
N TRP A 70 9.01 6.03 -0.84
CA TRP A 70 8.64 4.63 -0.75
C TRP A 70 9.73 3.73 -1.31
N GLU A 71 9.76 2.47 -0.81
CA GLU A 71 10.55 1.37 -1.35
C GLU A 71 9.71 0.11 -1.32
N PHE A 72 9.83 -0.70 -2.34
CA PHE A 72 9.16 -2.00 -2.39
C PHE A 72 10.17 -3.08 -2.74
N HIS A 73 10.32 -4.04 -1.84
CA HIS A 73 11.28 -5.14 -2.00
C HIS A 73 10.56 -6.46 -2.13
N THR A 74 11.08 -7.31 -3.01
CA THR A 74 10.57 -8.67 -3.21
C THR A 74 11.70 -9.66 -3.04
N TYR A 75 11.40 -10.78 -2.36
CA TYR A 75 12.38 -11.83 -2.08
C TYR A 75 11.79 -13.19 -2.45
N ILE A 76 12.58 -14.01 -3.15
CA ILE A 76 12.23 -15.39 -3.48
C ILE A 76 13.39 -16.24 -2.98
N ASP A 77 13.11 -17.22 -2.10
CA ASP A 77 14.13 -18.07 -1.48
C ASP A 77 15.23 -17.24 -0.79
N ASP A 78 14.80 -16.22 -0.04
CA ASP A 78 15.68 -15.29 0.70
C ASP A 78 16.61 -14.46 -0.18
N GLU A 79 16.37 -14.45 -1.49
CA GLU A 79 17.14 -13.65 -2.42
C GLU A 79 16.29 -12.52 -2.98
N GLU A 80 16.80 -11.29 -2.86
CA GLU A 80 16.09 -10.13 -3.36
C GLU A 80 16.03 -10.15 -4.89
N LYS A 81 14.82 -9.89 -5.43
CA LYS A 81 14.58 -9.81 -6.86
C LYS A 81 14.14 -8.38 -7.22
N MET A 82 14.66 -7.88 -8.32
CA MET A 82 14.17 -6.61 -8.87
C MET A 82 12.72 -6.77 -9.28
N ASN A 83 11.94 -5.71 -9.11
CA ASN A 83 10.51 -5.73 -9.43
C ASN A 83 10.09 -4.43 -10.11
N ASP A 84 8.91 -4.46 -10.72
CA ASP A 84 8.32 -3.34 -11.44
C ASP A 84 7.23 -2.61 -10.65
N PHE A 85 7.26 -2.71 -9.32
CA PHE A 85 6.27 -2.06 -8.47
C PHE A 85 6.23 -0.57 -8.72
N SER A 86 5.01 -0.02 -8.82
CA SER A 86 4.77 1.41 -8.95
C SER A 86 3.73 1.83 -7.91
N PHE A 87 4.03 2.84 -7.11
CA PHE A 87 3.08 3.34 -6.13
C PHE A 87 1.84 3.92 -6.79
N GLY A 88 2.00 4.51 -7.98
CA GLY A 88 0.87 5.00 -8.77
C GLY A 88 -0.11 3.90 -9.16
N GLU A 89 0.40 2.75 -9.58
CA GLU A 89 -0.44 1.59 -9.88
C GLU A 89 -1.14 1.07 -8.62
N LEU A 90 -0.43 1.05 -7.49
CA LEU A 90 -1.01 0.65 -6.21
C LEU A 90 -2.23 1.50 -5.87
N THR A 91 -2.10 2.81 -5.95
CA THR A 91 -3.22 3.71 -5.63
C THR A 91 -4.35 3.59 -6.64
N ALA A 92 -4.04 3.44 -7.91
CA ALA A 92 -5.06 3.27 -8.96
C ALA A 92 -5.91 2.02 -8.75
N LEU A 93 -5.31 0.94 -8.23
CA LEU A 93 -6.01 -0.32 -8.00
C LEU A 93 -6.66 -0.43 -6.63
N SER A 94 -6.29 0.45 -5.69
CA SER A 94 -6.72 0.34 -4.28
C SER A 94 -7.73 1.42 -3.87
N LEU A 95 -7.86 2.49 -4.64
CA LEU A 95 -8.72 3.62 -4.28
C LEU A 95 -9.87 3.86 -5.26
#